data_bd04031cbdeafd92a5e7209ccbd6e91c
#
_entry.id   bd04031cbdeafd92a5e7209ccbd6e91c
#
_cell.length_a   1.000
_cell.length_b   1.000
_cell.length_c   1.000
_cell.angle_alpha   90.00
_cell.angle_beta   90.00
_cell.angle_gamma   90.00
#
_symmetry.space_group_name_H-M   'P 1'
#
loop_
_entity.id
_entity.type
_entity.pdbx_description
1 polymer ?
#
loop_
_entity_poly.entity_id
_entity_poly.type
_entity_poly.pdbx_seq_one_letter_code
_entity_poly.pdbx_strand_id
1 'polypeptide(L)'
;MQFPILLPNIFNHPFTYESNLNLSAGDFVEVPFGTSRKIGVVWNEFEKKNEKNFKIKKIIKKLDIPKLNIKTLNFLNWFSEYNLISKGMALKMTLLSGKPIGKFEDKFYKVFQIEKKKNLYRLTKDQKVSLNEINNSNQNFNVHVLQGTTGSGKTIVYF
;
A
#
# COMPACT_ATOMS: atom_id res chain seq x y z
N MET A 1 -21.85 -12.57 1.45
CA MET A 1 -21.52 -11.48 0.53
C MET A 1 -20.38 -11.92 -0.38
N GLN A 2 -20.30 -11.36 -1.61
CA GLN A 2 -19.19 -11.63 -2.54
C GLN A 2 -18.18 -10.48 -2.52
N PHE A 3 -16.90 -10.80 -2.64
CA PHE A 3 -15.80 -9.85 -2.59
C PHE A 3 -14.83 -10.11 -3.74
N PRO A 4 -14.36 -9.05 -4.42
CA PRO A 4 -13.29 -9.14 -5.41
C PRO A 4 -11.94 -9.20 -4.70
N ILE A 5 -11.17 -10.26 -4.91
CA ILE A 5 -9.86 -10.45 -4.28
C ILE A 5 -8.77 -10.44 -5.35
N LEU A 6 -7.91 -9.44 -5.33
CA LEU A 6 -6.72 -9.41 -6.17
C LEU A 6 -5.60 -10.20 -5.52
N LEU A 7 -5.05 -11.15 -6.27
CA LEU A 7 -3.91 -11.95 -5.82
C LEU A 7 -2.60 -11.38 -6.38
N PRO A 8 -1.49 -11.41 -5.61
CA PRO A 8 -0.17 -10.96 -6.09
C PRO A 8 0.45 -12.00 -7.03
N ASN A 9 -0.06 -12.06 -8.25
CA ASN A 9 0.31 -13.02 -9.29
C ASN A 9 0.27 -12.37 -10.70
N ILE A 10 0.25 -13.19 -11.75
CA ILE A 10 0.26 -12.73 -13.15
C ILE A 10 -1.11 -12.28 -13.68
N PHE A 11 -2.21 -12.48 -12.94
CA PHE A 11 -3.54 -12.16 -13.43
C PHE A 11 -3.84 -10.66 -13.34
N ASN A 12 -4.56 -10.18 -14.35
CA ASN A 12 -4.92 -8.76 -14.45
C ASN A 12 -6.27 -8.42 -13.81
N HIS A 13 -6.89 -9.35 -13.14
CA HIS A 13 -8.24 -9.21 -12.60
C HIS A 13 -8.34 -9.81 -11.20
N PRO A 14 -9.23 -9.27 -10.34
CA PRO A 14 -9.56 -9.90 -9.07
C PRO A 14 -10.42 -11.14 -9.28
N PHE A 15 -10.32 -12.09 -8.37
CA PHE A 15 -11.16 -13.28 -8.31
C PHE A 15 -12.32 -13.05 -7.33
N THR A 16 -13.50 -13.56 -7.65
CA THR A 16 -14.67 -13.48 -6.76
C THR A 16 -14.63 -14.57 -5.71
N TYR A 17 -14.71 -14.16 -4.44
CA TYR A 17 -14.83 -15.05 -3.27
C TYR A 17 -16.05 -14.67 -2.44
N GLU A 18 -16.56 -15.63 -1.66
CA GLU A 18 -17.66 -15.43 -0.74
C GLU A 18 -17.17 -15.35 0.71
N SER A 19 -17.79 -14.49 1.52
CA SER A 19 -17.51 -14.39 2.94
C SER A 19 -18.68 -13.81 3.73
N ASN A 20 -18.74 -14.19 5.01
CA ASN A 20 -19.61 -13.55 6.02
C ASN A 20 -18.82 -12.54 6.88
N LEU A 21 -17.52 -12.39 6.64
CA LEU A 21 -16.67 -11.44 7.36
C LEU A 21 -16.99 -10.01 6.94
N ASN A 22 -16.84 -9.08 7.87
CA ASN A 22 -16.90 -7.64 7.56
C ASN A 22 -15.58 -7.22 6.90
N LEU A 23 -15.61 -7.08 5.58
CA LEU A 23 -14.45 -6.76 4.75
C LEU A 23 -14.67 -5.45 4.02
N SER A 24 -13.59 -4.70 3.87
CA SER A 24 -13.54 -3.45 3.09
C SER A 24 -12.38 -3.48 2.09
N ALA A 25 -12.45 -2.65 1.06
CA ALA A 25 -11.37 -2.50 0.09
C ALA A 25 -10.03 -2.21 0.79
N GLY A 26 -8.99 -2.91 0.37
CA GLY A 26 -7.66 -2.85 0.96
C GLY A 26 -7.38 -3.89 2.06
N ASP A 27 -8.40 -4.55 2.62
CA ASP A 27 -8.18 -5.61 3.62
C ASP A 27 -7.41 -6.78 3.03
N PHE A 28 -6.49 -7.34 3.82
CA PHE A 28 -5.76 -8.54 3.46
C PHE A 28 -6.51 -9.78 3.92
N VAL A 29 -6.63 -10.76 3.03
CA VAL A 29 -7.35 -12.01 3.29
C VAL A 29 -6.57 -13.21 2.81
N GLU A 30 -6.74 -14.33 3.51
CA GLU A 30 -6.26 -15.63 3.06
C GLU A 30 -7.38 -16.34 2.30
N VAL A 31 -7.07 -16.83 1.10
CA VAL A 31 -8.03 -17.50 0.22
C VAL A 31 -7.47 -18.81 -0.35
N PRO A 32 -8.32 -19.79 -0.66
CA PRO A 32 -7.92 -21.00 -1.36
C PRO A 32 -7.75 -20.69 -2.84
N PHE A 33 -6.56 -21.00 -3.40
CA PHE A 33 -6.24 -20.82 -4.82
C PHE A 33 -5.58 -22.06 -5.39
N GLY A 34 -6.25 -22.76 -6.29
CA GLY A 34 -5.86 -24.09 -6.72
C GLY A 34 -5.84 -25.07 -5.56
N THR A 35 -4.71 -25.72 -5.34
CA THR A 35 -4.43 -26.64 -4.22
C THR A 35 -3.75 -25.95 -3.03
N SER A 36 -3.42 -24.65 -3.17
CA SER A 36 -2.68 -23.88 -2.17
C SER A 36 -3.56 -22.77 -1.56
N ARG A 37 -3.04 -22.16 -0.49
CA ARG A 37 -3.61 -20.94 0.08
C ARG A 37 -2.76 -19.76 -0.34
N LYS A 38 -3.40 -18.65 -0.64
CA LYS A 38 -2.74 -17.40 -1.02
C LYS A 38 -3.30 -16.25 -0.22
N ILE A 39 -2.45 -15.25 0.01
CA ILE A 39 -2.88 -13.98 0.56
C ILE A 39 -3.20 -13.06 -0.60
N GLY A 40 -4.36 -12.42 -0.55
CA GLY A 40 -4.81 -11.43 -1.50
C GLY A 40 -5.34 -10.19 -0.79
N VAL A 41 -5.72 -9.20 -1.57
CA VAL A 41 -6.26 -7.93 -1.11
C VAL A 41 -7.68 -7.78 -1.64
N VAL A 42 -8.61 -7.38 -0.77
CA VAL A 42 -9.96 -7.00 -1.19
C VAL A 42 -9.86 -5.80 -2.12
N TRP A 43 -10.27 -6.00 -3.39
CA TRP A 43 -10.16 -4.96 -4.39
C TRP A 43 -11.39 -4.07 -4.41
N ASN A 44 -11.32 -2.94 -5.05
CA ASN A 44 -12.41 -1.96 -5.14
C ASN A 44 -13.35 -2.19 -6.34
N GLU A 45 -13.00 -3.11 -7.24
CA GLU A 45 -13.76 -3.38 -8.46
C GLU A 45 -13.88 -4.90 -8.67
N PHE A 46 -15.04 -5.32 -9.17
CA PHE A 46 -15.23 -6.68 -9.67
C PHE A 46 -14.74 -6.79 -11.12
N GLU A 47 -14.31 -7.98 -11.51
CA GLU A 47 -14.13 -8.28 -12.92
C GLU A 47 -15.49 -8.21 -13.62
N LYS A 48 -15.54 -7.61 -14.82
CA LYS A 48 -16.71 -7.69 -15.70
C LYS A 48 -16.98 -9.17 -15.99
N LYS A 49 -18.12 -9.67 -15.55
CA LYS A 49 -18.49 -11.09 -15.62
C LYS A 49 -18.32 -11.64 -17.05
N ASN A 50 -17.41 -12.57 -17.23
CA ASN A 50 -17.57 -13.62 -18.23
C ASN A 50 -18.49 -14.70 -17.61
N GLU A 51 -19.56 -15.06 -18.28
CA GLU A 51 -20.67 -15.92 -17.83
C GLU A 51 -20.27 -17.40 -17.58
N LYS A 52 -19.09 -17.67 -17.09
CA LYS A 52 -18.71 -19.04 -16.71
C LYS A 52 -19.14 -19.30 -15.27
N ASN A 53 -20.01 -20.27 -15.07
CA ASN A 53 -20.46 -20.75 -13.77
C ASN A 53 -19.29 -21.43 -13.01
N PHE A 54 -18.44 -20.64 -12.39
CA PHE A 54 -17.42 -21.15 -11.47
C PHE A 54 -18.00 -21.28 -10.07
N LYS A 55 -17.68 -22.40 -9.40
CA LYS A 55 -18.00 -22.54 -7.97
C LYS A 55 -17.21 -21.51 -7.17
N ILE A 56 -17.92 -20.54 -6.59
CA ILE A 56 -17.32 -19.50 -5.77
C ILE A 56 -16.79 -20.14 -4.49
N LYS A 57 -15.51 -19.91 -4.19
CA LYS A 57 -14.84 -20.39 -2.98
C LYS A 57 -14.99 -19.37 -1.84
N LYS A 58 -14.91 -19.85 -0.60
CA LYS A 58 -14.98 -18.99 0.59
C LYS A 58 -13.61 -18.45 0.98
N ILE A 59 -13.60 -17.21 1.47
CA ILE A 59 -12.44 -16.63 2.14
C ILE A 59 -12.17 -17.41 3.42
N ILE A 60 -10.92 -17.75 3.70
CA ILE A 60 -10.52 -18.54 4.87
C ILE A 60 -10.50 -17.64 6.11
N LYS A 61 -9.81 -16.49 6.03
CA LYS A 61 -9.74 -15.52 7.14
C LYS A 61 -9.32 -14.14 6.64
N LYS A 62 -9.67 -13.12 7.42
CA LYS A 62 -9.08 -11.78 7.35
C LYS A 62 -7.77 -11.77 8.14
N LEU A 63 -6.75 -11.10 7.64
CA LEU A 63 -5.49 -10.89 8.36
C LEU A 63 -5.59 -9.62 9.23
N ASP A 64 -5.03 -9.71 10.43
CA ASP A 64 -4.96 -8.58 11.37
C ASP A 64 -3.71 -7.72 11.08
N ILE A 65 -3.72 -7.08 9.93
CA ILE A 65 -2.70 -6.14 9.48
C ILE A 65 -3.36 -4.90 8.90
N PRO A 66 -2.69 -3.73 8.92
CA PRO A 66 -3.22 -2.51 8.34
C PRO A 66 -3.61 -2.70 6.88
N LYS A 67 -4.83 -2.28 6.52
CA LYS A 67 -5.31 -2.34 5.14
C LYS A 67 -4.60 -1.34 4.24
N LEU A 68 -4.50 -1.66 2.96
CA LEU A 68 -4.11 -0.69 1.94
C LEU A 68 -5.16 0.42 1.85
N ASN A 69 -4.71 1.66 1.80
CA ASN A 69 -5.64 2.78 1.62
C ASN A 69 -6.13 2.88 0.17
N ILE A 70 -7.23 3.57 -0.05
CA ILE A 70 -7.84 3.69 -1.38
C ILE A 70 -6.92 4.40 -2.38
N LYS A 71 -6.08 5.34 -1.93
CA LYS A 71 -5.11 6.02 -2.79
C LYS A 71 -4.06 5.05 -3.33
N THR A 72 -3.61 4.09 -2.50
CA THR A 72 -2.70 3.03 -2.92
C THR A 72 -3.37 2.10 -3.94
N LEU A 73 -4.62 1.70 -3.74
CA LEU A 73 -5.35 0.87 -4.70
C LEU A 73 -5.49 1.59 -6.06
N ASN A 74 -5.85 2.86 -6.04
CA ASN A 74 -5.96 3.68 -7.26
C ASN A 74 -4.60 3.85 -7.95
N PHE A 75 -3.53 4.08 -7.17
CA PHE A 75 -2.17 4.13 -7.70
C PHE A 75 -1.78 2.81 -8.39
N LEU A 76 -2.10 1.67 -7.80
CA LEU A 76 -1.79 0.35 -8.37
C LEU A 76 -2.56 0.09 -9.67
N ASN A 77 -3.81 0.53 -9.78
CA ASN A 77 -4.59 0.48 -11.01
C ASN A 77 -3.88 1.30 -12.10
N TRP A 78 -3.61 2.58 -11.82
CA TRP A 78 -2.91 3.46 -12.73
C TRP A 78 -1.52 2.92 -13.13
N PHE A 79 -0.74 2.45 -12.17
CA PHE A 79 0.60 1.91 -12.39
C PHE A 79 0.59 0.67 -13.29
N SER A 80 -0.39 -0.20 -13.09
CA SER A 80 -0.62 -1.39 -13.93
C SER A 80 -0.92 -0.98 -15.39
N GLU A 81 -1.80 -0.03 -15.60
CA GLU A 81 -2.19 0.47 -16.92
C GLU A 81 -1.04 1.21 -17.60
N TYR A 82 -0.37 2.11 -16.88
CA TYR A 82 0.73 2.91 -17.42
C TYR A 82 1.93 2.04 -17.86
N ASN A 83 2.27 1.01 -17.08
CA ASN A 83 3.40 0.12 -17.38
C ASN A 83 3.01 -1.13 -18.18
N LEU A 84 1.74 -1.29 -18.59
CA LEU A 84 1.23 -2.45 -19.33
C LEU A 84 1.53 -3.78 -18.62
N ILE A 85 1.49 -3.80 -17.29
CA ILE A 85 1.65 -5.00 -16.47
C ILE A 85 0.32 -5.39 -15.83
N SER A 86 0.18 -6.65 -15.43
CA SER A 86 -1.05 -7.08 -14.75
C SER A 86 -1.20 -6.43 -13.36
N LYS A 87 -2.45 -6.18 -12.93
CA LYS A 87 -2.76 -5.64 -11.59
C LYS A 87 -2.17 -6.52 -10.48
N GLY A 88 -2.21 -7.84 -10.65
CA GLY A 88 -1.60 -8.78 -9.70
C GLY A 88 -0.08 -8.66 -9.61
N MET A 89 0.61 -8.35 -10.71
CA MET A 89 2.05 -8.08 -10.70
C MET A 89 2.36 -6.75 -10.04
N ALA A 90 1.59 -5.70 -10.33
CA ALA A 90 1.72 -4.40 -9.65
C ALA A 90 1.55 -4.55 -8.13
N LEU A 91 0.52 -5.30 -7.70
CA LEU A 91 0.33 -5.63 -6.28
C LEU A 91 1.52 -6.42 -5.72
N LYS A 92 2.04 -7.41 -6.44
CA LYS A 92 3.19 -8.20 -6.01
C LYS A 92 4.44 -7.33 -5.79
N MET A 93 4.66 -6.33 -6.64
CA MET A 93 5.80 -5.42 -6.51
C MET A 93 5.72 -4.55 -5.25
N THR A 94 4.53 -4.15 -4.82
CA THR A 94 4.34 -3.37 -3.59
C THR A 94 4.48 -4.21 -2.32
N LEU A 95 4.26 -5.53 -2.42
CA LEU A 95 4.34 -6.46 -1.29
C LEU A 95 5.73 -7.10 -1.16
N LEU A 96 6.77 -6.40 -1.58
CA LEU A 96 8.18 -6.85 -1.70
C LEU A 96 8.88 -7.23 -0.38
N SER A 97 8.19 -7.61 0.65
CA SER A 97 8.90 -8.29 1.74
C SER A 97 9.20 -9.72 1.29
N GLY A 98 10.44 -10.15 1.29
CA GLY A 98 10.83 -11.55 1.08
C GLY A 98 10.29 -12.50 2.15
N LYS A 99 9.34 -12.03 2.98
CA LYS A 99 8.63 -12.76 4.02
C LYS A 99 7.15 -12.77 3.69
N PRO A 100 6.48 -13.93 3.85
CA PRO A 100 5.05 -14.02 3.58
C PRO A 100 4.29 -13.06 4.51
N ILE A 101 3.48 -12.18 3.93
CA ILE A 101 2.51 -11.37 4.64
C ILE A 101 1.66 -12.32 5.50
N GLY A 102 1.52 -12.01 6.77
CA GLY A 102 0.78 -12.86 7.73
C GLY A 102 1.65 -13.71 8.67
N LYS A 103 2.97 -13.72 8.48
CA LYS A 103 3.91 -14.09 9.54
C LYS A 103 4.54 -12.84 10.13
N PHE A 104 3.71 -12.05 10.77
CA PHE A 104 4.14 -10.86 11.50
C PHE A 104 4.89 -11.36 12.75
N GLU A 105 6.20 -11.41 12.69
CA GLU A 105 7.01 -11.60 13.88
C GLU A 105 7.40 -10.21 14.37
N ASP A 106 6.91 -9.82 15.55
CA ASP A 106 7.19 -8.51 16.20
C ASP A 106 8.68 -8.15 16.25
N LYS A 107 9.55 -9.16 16.21
CA LYS A 107 11.00 -8.95 16.19
C LYS A 107 11.54 -8.22 14.94
N PHE A 108 10.76 -8.14 13.85
CA PHE A 108 11.16 -7.42 12.63
C PHE A 108 10.71 -5.95 12.62
N TYR A 109 9.77 -5.62 13.48
CA TYR A 109 9.29 -4.28 13.65
C TYR A 109 9.64 -3.78 15.05
N LYS A 110 10.92 -3.62 15.31
CA LYS A 110 11.31 -2.80 16.44
C LYS A 110 10.76 -1.41 16.15
N VAL A 111 9.68 -1.07 16.82
CA VAL A 111 9.27 0.32 16.94
C VAL A 111 10.41 0.98 17.71
N PHE A 112 11.34 1.58 16.99
CA PHE A 112 12.25 2.52 17.60
C PHE A 112 11.37 3.64 18.11
N GLN A 113 11.16 3.72 19.43
CA GLN A 113 10.73 4.96 20.03
C GLN A 113 11.84 5.94 19.66
N ILE A 114 11.56 6.76 18.65
CA ILE A 114 12.38 7.92 18.37
C ILE A 114 12.17 8.78 19.60
N GLU A 115 13.09 8.65 20.57
CA GLU A 115 13.20 9.68 21.61
C GLU A 115 13.27 10.99 20.83
N LYS A 116 12.33 11.89 21.06
CA LYS A 116 12.39 13.25 20.54
C LYS A 116 13.62 13.88 21.17
N LYS A 117 14.81 13.55 20.65
CA LYS A 117 16.04 14.24 21.01
C LYS A 117 15.75 15.70 20.71
N LYS A 118 15.76 16.52 21.73
CA LYS A 118 15.65 17.99 21.62
C LYS A 118 16.46 18.41 20.40
N ASN A 119 15.81 19.14 19.50
CA ASN A 119 16.38 19.60 18.24
C ASN A 119 17.84 20.00 18.40
N LEU A 120 18.76 19.13 17.96
CA LEU A 120 20.20 19.37 18.02
C LEU A 120 20.62 20.48 17.03
N TYR A 121 19.76 20.81 16.08
CA TYR A 121 20.02 21.76 15.02
C TYR A 121 19.07 22.95 15.09
N ARG A 122 19.64 24.16 15.08
CA ARG A 122 18.86 25.41 14.91
C ARG A 122 18.78 25.70 13.44
N LEU A 123 17.58 25.68 12.87
CA LEU A 123 17.34 26.09 11.50
C LEU A 123 17.71 27.57 11.30
N THR A 124 18.35 27.87 10.17
CA THR A 124 18.57 29.25 9.70
C THR A 124 17.21 29.90 9.35
N LYS A 125 17.22 31.21 9.12
CA LYS A 125 16.00 31.94 8.70
C LYS A 125 15.44 31.36 7.39
N ASP A 126 16.28 31.14 6.39
CA ASP A 126 15.86 30.64 5.07
C ASP A 126 15.34 29.20 5.14
N GLN A 127 15.97 28.34 5.95
CA GLN A 127 15.50 26.98 6.19
C GLN A 127 14.13 26.96 6.87
N LYS A 128 13.85 27.90 7.82
CA LYS A 128 12.52 28.01 8.45
C LYS A 128 11.46 28.48 7.47
N VAL A 129 11.79 29.43 6.59
CA VAL A 129 10.87 29.89 5.53
C VAL A 129 10.52 28.72 4.62
N SER A 130 11.51 28.00 4.10
CA SER A 130 11.30 26.85 3.23
C SER A 130 10.48 25.73 3.91
N LEU A 131 10.75 25.43 5.17
CA LEU A 131 9.98 24.45 5.94
C LEU A 131 8.52 24.86 6.11
N ASN A 132 8.26 26.15 6.40
CA ASN A 132 6.91 26.67 6.53
C ASN A 132 6.13 26.61 5.21
N GLU A 133 6.77 26.92 4.09
CA GLU A 133 6.15 26.81 2.75
C GLU A 133 5.77 25.36 2.44
N ILE A 134 6.65 24.39 2.72
CA ILE A 134 6.37 22.97 2.54
C ILE A 134 5.18 22.55 3.41
N ASN A 135 5.16 22.93 4.68
CA ASN A 135 4.11 22.55 5.61
C ASN A 135 2.74 23.16 5.26
N ASN A 136 2.71 24.40 4.79
CA ASN A 136 1.48 25.09 4.44
C ASN A 136 0.80 24.52 3.20
N SER A 137 1.54 23.80 2.34
CA SER A 137 1.04 23.22 1.10
C SER A 137 0.62 21.75 1.22
N ASN A 138 0.71 21.15 2.41
CA ASN A 138 0.50 19.71 2.63
C ASN A 138 -0.95 19.21 2.45
N GLN A 139 -1.93 20.05 2.12
CA GLN A 139 -3.31 19.61 1.93
C GLN A 139 -3.59 18.95 0.58
N ASN A 140 -2.74 19.18 -0.43
CA ASN A 140 -2.86 18.63 -1.78
C ASN A 140 -1.52 18.09 -2.27
N PHE A 141 -1.53 17.39 -3.42
CA PHE A 141 -0.28 17.01 -4.09
C PHE A 141 0.45 18.28 -4.56
N ASN A 142 1.66 18.50 -4.04
CA ASN A 142 2.53 19.60 -4.43
C ASN A 142 3.94 19.08 -4.71
N VAL A 143 4.62 19.76 -5.64
CA VAL A 143 6.04 19.52 -5.94
C VAL A 143 6.82 20.73 -5.43
N HIS A 144 7.74 20.49 -4.51
CA HIS A 144 8.64 21.52 -3.98
C HIS A 144 10.04 21.32 -4.52
N VAL A 145 10.65 22.39 -5.02
CA VAL A 145 12.04 22.40 -5.44
C VAL A 145 12.85 23.20 -4.42
N LEU A 146 13.66 22.50 -3.61
CA LEU A 146 14.53 23.13 -2.64
C LEU A 146 15.90 23.42 -3.28
N GLN A 147 16.15 24.67 -3.65
CA GLN A 147 17.41 25.12 -4.26
C GLN A 147 18.39 25.61 -3.20
N GLY A 148 19.66 25.28 -3.37
CA GLY A 148 20.74 25.75 -2.47
C GLY A 148 22.07 25.08 -2.84
N THR A 149 23.17 25.72 -2.42
CA THR A 149 24.53 25.21 -2.64
C THR A 149 24.77 23.89 -1.90
N THR A 150 25.78 23.13 -2.29
CA THR A 150 26.21 21.93 -1.56
C THR A 150 26.60 22.32 -0.13
N GLY A 151 26.14 21.57 0.87
CA GLY A 151 26.41 21.88 2.28
C GLY A 151 25.50 22.92 2.92
N SER A 152 24.53 23.53 2.21
CA SER A 152 23.59 24.50 2.76
C SER A 152 22.57 23.95 3.78
N GLY A 153 22.63 22.65 4.08
CA GLY A 153 21.73 22.00 5.03
C GLY A 153 20.32 21.76 4.53
N LYS A 154 20.13 21.58 3.20
CA LYS A 154 18.83 21.23 2.60
C LYS A 154 18.21 20.00 3.25
N THR A 155 19.03 19.00 3.55
CA THR A 155 18.60 17.75 4.21
C THR A 155 17.89 18.01 5.54
N ILE A 156 18.31 19.01 6.33
CA ILE A 156 17.72 19.35 7.63
C ILE A 156 16.29 19.92 7.49
N VAL A 157 15.94 20.45 6.31
CA VAL A 157 14.63 21.05 6.06
C VAL A 157 13.53 19.99 5.93
N TYR A 158 13.87 18.79 5.42
CA TYR A 158 12.88 17.73 5.19
C TYR A 158 13.08 16.48 6.08
N PHE A 159 13.98 16.53 7.05
CA PHE A 159 14.12 15.58 8.15
C PHE A 159 13.64 16.17 9.48
#